data_4ff7bee639e70cc3b7e476724675c1f5
#
_entry.id   4ff7bee639e70cc3b7e476724675c1f5
#
_cell.length_a   1.000
_cell.length_b   1.000
_cell.length_c   1.000
_cell.angle_alpha   90.00
_cell.angle_beta   90.00
_cell.angle_gamma   90.00
#
_symmetry.space_group_name_H-M   'P 1'
#
loop_
_entity.id
_entity.type
_entity.pdbx_description
1 polymer ?
#
loop_
_entity_poly.entity_id
_entity_poly.type
_entity_poly.pdbx_seq_one_letter_code
_entity_poly.pdbx_strand_id
1 'polypeptide(L)'
;MRWQELKDEACPVARAMSVIGDRWTLLVLRDCFRGVRRFEAFQERLGITRHVLADRLRKLVDAGVLSREPYQDGPVRYEYRLTETGRAFHPVLVTLMAWGEKVVPCDGETPPLRLVSRATGEPVRPVVVDEATGEPITPSNVRAER
;
A
#
# COMPACT_ATOMS: atom_id res chain seq x y z
N MET A 1 16.28 9.99 -14.90
CA MET A 1 16.26 9.76 -13.44
C MET A 1 16.32 8.26 -13.18
N ARG A 2 17.37 7.83 -12.53
CA ARG A 2 17.49 6.41 -12.17
C ARG A 2 16.71 6.11 -10.89
N TRP A 3 16.24 4.89 -10.74
CA TRP A 3 15.47 4.45 -9.59
C TRP A 3 16.17 4.77 -8.24
N GLN A 4 17.49 4.59 -8.19
CA GLN A 4 18.29 4.83 -6.98
C GLN A 4 18.39 6.32 -6.59
N GLU A 5 18.14 7.23 -7.54
CA GLU A 5 18.19 8.68 -7.33
C GLU A 5 16.88 9.23 -6.74
N LEU A 6 15.77 8.49 -6.87
CA LEU A 6 14.44 8.93 -6.44
C LEU A 6 14.35 9.24 -4.94
N LYS A 7 15.08 8.49 -4.11
CA LYS A 7 15.06 8.71 -2.65
C LYS A 7 15.67 10.04 -2.22
N ASP A 8 16.56 10.62 -3.03
CA ASP A 8 17.29 11.85 -2.75
C ASP A 8 16.61 13.09 -3.38
N GLU A 9 15.50 12.89 -4.11
CA GLU A 9 14.74 13.96 -4.72
C GLU A 9 14.03 14.84 -3.69
N ALA A 10 13.93 16.13 -3.99
CA ALA A 10 13.18 17.07 -3.17
C ALA A 10 11.66 16.80 -3.19
N CYS A 11 11.16 16.19 -4.27
CA CYS A 11 9.76 15.88 -4.45
C CYS A 11 9.34 14.69 -3.55
N PRO A 12 8.36 14.85 -2.64
CA PRO A 12 7.88 13.75 -1.78
C PRO A 12 7.29 12.58 -2.58
N VAL A 13 6.67 12.85 -3.73
CA VAL A 13 6.14 11.80 -4.61
C VAL A 13 7.28 10.96 -5.18
N ALA A 14 8.37 11.59 -5.64
CA ALA A 14 9.54 10.86 -6.13
C ALA A 14 10.15 9.98 -5.04
N ARG A 15 10.29 10.50 -3.81
CA ARG A 15 10.77 9.70 -2.68
C ARG A 15 9.83 8.53 -2.35
N ALA A 16 8.53 8.74 -2.36
CA ALA A 16 7.57 7.65 -2.17
C ALA A 16 7.73 6.56 -3.26
N MET A 17 7.96 6.96 -4.51
CA MET A 17 8.18 6.02 -5.60
C MET A 17 9.44 5.17 -5.42
N SER A 18 10.46 5.64 -4.69
CA SER A 18 11.62 4.80 -4.36
C SER A 18 11.27 3.58 -3.49
N VAL A 19 10.16 3.63 -2.78
CA VAL A 19 9.67 2.55 -1.90
C VAL A 19 8.58 1.72 -2.60
N ILE A 20 7.59 2.38 -3.20
CA ILE A 20 6.37 1.72 -3.71
C ILE A 20 6.23 1.71 -5.23
N GLY A 21 7.20 2.21 -5.98
CA GLY A 21 7.06 2.51 -7.41
C GLY A 21 7.04 1.30 -8.35
N ASP A 22 6.94 0.09 -7.85
CA ASP A 22 6.75 -1.11 -8.67
C ASP A 22 5.37 -1.74 -8.43
N ARG A 23 4.89 -2.51 -9.41
CA ARG A 23 3.55 -3.11 -9.37
C ARG A 23 3.34 -4.10 -8.19
N TRP A 24 4.38 -4.81 -7.80
CA TRP A 24 4.25 -5.86 -6.79
C TRP A 24 4.17 -5.32 -5.38
N THR A 25 4.92 -4.27 -5.07
CA THR A 25 4.96 -3.67 -3.73
C THR A 25 3.58 -3.17 -3.29
N LEU A 26 2.85 -2.49 -4.17
CA LEU A 26 1.49 -2.04 -3.88
C LEU A 26 0.52 -3.21 -3.63
N LEU A 27 0.65 -4.29 -4.39
CA LEU A 27 -0.18 -5.48 -4.20
C LEU A 27 0.16 -6.23 -2.90
N VAL A 28 1.45 -6.27 -2.53
CA VAL A 28 1.88 -6.80 -1.23
C VAL A 28 1.27 -5.97 -0.09
N LEU A 29 1.36 -4.65 -0.15
CA LEU A 29 0.77 -3.75 0.85
C LEU A 29 -0.75 -3.92 0.95
N ARG A 30 -1.44 -4.02 -0.18
CA ARG A 30 -2.88 -4.35 -0.19
C ARG A 30 -3.17 -5.61 0.62
N ASP A 31 -2.39 -6.66 0.40
CA ASP A 31 -2.59 -7.94 1.08
C ASP A 31 -2.22 -7.86 2.57
N CYS A 32 -1.21 -7.06 2.94
CA CYS A 32 -0.92 -6.76 4.35
C CYS A 32 -2.13 -6.16 5.07
N PHE A 33 -2.81 -5.19 4.46
CA PHE A 33 -4.02 -4.58 5.03
C PHE A 33 -5.22 -5.55 5.07
N ARG A 34 -5.16 -6.63 4.30
CA ARG A 34 -6.13 -7.73 4.35
C ARG A 34 -5.76 -8.82 5.36
N GLY A 35 -4.71 -8.61 6.14
CA GLY A 35 -4.27 -9.52 7.19
C GLY A 35 -3.31 -10.62 6.74
N VAL A 36 -2.81 -10.57 5.50
CA VAL A 36 -1.78 -11.51 5.04
C VAL A 36 -0.46 -11.15 5.70
N ARG A 37 0.22 -12.15 6.26
CA ARG A 37 1.46 -11.94 7.04
C ARG A 37 2.58 -12.90 6.67
N ARG A 38 2.25 -14.07 6.12
CA ARG A 38 3.22 -15.13 5.85
C ARG A 38 3.66 -15.14 4.41
N PHE A 39 4.93 -15.43 4.19
CA PHE A 39 5.56 -15.45 2.87
C PHE A 39 4.79 -16.30 1.85
N GLU A 40 4.47 -17.53 2.22
CA GLU A 40 3.78 -18.48 1.35
C GLU A 40 2.37 -17.99 0.98
N ALA A 41 1.68 -17.33 1.89
CA ALA A 41 0.35 -16.78 1.63
C ALA A 41 0.41 -15.61 0.62
N PHE A 42 1.41 -14.74 0.70
CA PHE A 42 1.65 -13.72 -0.32
C PHE A 42 1.93 -14.34 -1.68
N GLN A 43 2.81 -15.33 -1.72
CA GLN A 43 3.20 -15.99 -2.95
C GLN A 43 2.02 -16.67 -3.66
N GLU A 44 1.22 -17.41 -2.91
CA GLU A 44 0.03 -18.09 -3.42
C GLU A 44 -1.01 -17.10 -3.98
N ARG A 45 -1.27 -16.03 -3.24
CA ARG A 45 -2.27 -15.02 -3.62
C ARG A 45 -1.86 -14.17 -4.82
N LEU A 46 -0.59 -13.84 -4.92
CA LEU A 46 -0.07 -12.93 -5.96
C LEU A 46 0.44 -13.65 -7.19
N GLY A 47 0.72 -14.95 -7.12
CA GLY A 47 1.37 -15.68 -8.20
C GLY A 47 2.76 -15.15 -8.54
N ILE A 48 3.41 -14.53 -7.58
CA ILE A 48 4.74 -13.91 -7.70
C ILE A 48 5.84 -14.94 -7.48
N THR A 49 6.97 -14.79 -8.16
CA THR A 49 8.12 -15.65 -7.94
C THR A 49 8.71 -15.42 -6.55
N ARG A 50 9.27 -16.47 -5.96
CA ARG A 50 9.88 -16.42 -4.63
C ARG A 50 10.96 -15.34 -4.51
N HIS A 51 11.82 -15.22 -5.51
CA HIS A 51 12.90 -14.25 -5.52
C HIS A 51 12.39 -12.81 -5.53
N VAL A 52 11.41 -12.49 -6.37
CA VAL A 52 10.82 -11.15 -6.46
C VAL A 52 10.09 -10.79 -5.17
N LEU A 53 9.30 -11.70 -4.62
CA LEU A 53 8.60 -11.47 -3.35
C LEU A 53 9.58 -11.23 -2.19
N ALA A 54 10.63 -12.04 -2.09
CA ALA A 54 11.65 -11.86 -1.05
C ALA A 54 12.32 -10.48 -1.14
N ASP A 55 12.63 -10.02 -2.36
CA ASP A 55 13.21 -8.70 -2.60
C ASP A 55 12.24 -7.57 -2.19
N ARG A 56 10.97 -7.68 -2.54
CA ARG A 56 9.97 -6.65 -2.18
C ARG A 56 9.70 -6.58 -0.68
N LEU A 57 9.59 -7.71 -0.02
CA LEU A 57 9.41 -7.76 1.43
C LEU A 57 10.63 -7.20 2.17
N ARG A 58 11.85 -7.55 1.74
CA ARG A 58 13.08 -6.99 2.30
C ARG A 58 13.14 -5.47 2.16
N LYS A 59 12.84 -4.93 0.98
CA LYS A 59 12.82 -3.48 0.75
C LYS A 59 11.80 -2.76 1.64
N LEU A 60 10.63 -3.35 1.85
CA LEU A 60 9.63 -2.80 2.76
C LEU A 60 10.07 -2.84 4.22
N VAL A 61 10.79 -3.88 4.63
CA VAL A 61 11.38 -3.95 5.97
C VAL A 61 12.49 -2.91 6.13
N ASP A 62 13.38 -2.79 5.14
CA ASP A 62 14.48 -1.82 5.16
C ASP A 62 13.96 -0.37 5.18
N ALA A 63 12.83 -0.10 4.54
CA ALA A 63 12.16 1.21 4.56
C ALA A 63 11.36 1.48 5.84
N GLY A 64 11.25 0.52 6.75
CA GLY A 64 10.49 0.66 7.99
C GLY A 64 8.97 0.58 7.81
N VAL A 65 8.50 0.09 6.66
CA VAL A 65 7.06 -0.08 6.35
C VAL A 65 6.53 -1.39 6.92
N LEU A 66 7.33 -2.44 6.89
CA LEU A 66 7.04 -3.73 7.50
C LEU A 66 8.07 -4.05 8.58
N SER A 67 7.68 -4.84 9.57
CA SER A 67 8.57 -5.56 10.47
C SER A 67 8.52 -7.05 10.17
N ARG A 68 9.66 -7.71 10.30
CA ARG A 68 9.78 -9.17 10.20
C ARG A 68 9.87 -9.74 11.60
N GLU A 69 8.88 -10.51 12.02
CA GLU A 69 8.76 -10.99 13.38
C GLU A 69 8.67 -12.52 13.42
N PRO A 70 9.39 -13.19 14.33
CA PRO A 70 9.24 -14.63 14.52
C PRO A 70 7.88 -14.94 15.13
N TYR A 71 7.20 -15.98 14.62
CA TYR A 71 5.95 -16.49 15.22
C TYR A 71 6.05 -17.93 15.70
N GLN A 72 7.20 -18.57 15.48
CA GLN A 72 7.46 -19.97 15.83
C GLN A 72 8.96 -20.15 16.10
N ASP A 73 9.32 -21.02 17.06
CA ASP A 73 10.71 -21.17 17.51
C ASP A 73 11.46 -22.39 16.94
N GLY A 74 10.81 -23.48 16.67
CA GLY A 74 11.53 -24.67 16.24
C GLY A 74 10.89 -25.41 15.06
N PRO A 75 11.28 -25.19 13.80
CA PRO A 75 12.23 -24.21 13.31
C PRO A 75 11.68 -22.79 13.37
N VAL A 76 12.55 -21.78 13.40
CA VAL A 76 12.13 -20.38 13.42
C VAL A 76 11.43 -20.04 12.11
N ARG A 77 10.21 -19.50 12.21
CA ARG A 77 9.45 -18.95 11.09
C ARG A 77 9.05 -17.52 11.37
N TYR A 78 8.99 -16.74 10.31
CA TYR A 78 8.75 -15.31 10.38
C TYR A 78 7.45 -14.93 9.70
N GLU A 79 6.85 -13.85 10.20
CA GLU A 79 5.75 -13.16 9.55
C GLU A 79 6.08 -11.69 9.37
N TYR A 80 5.40 -11.04 8.42
CA TYR A 80 5.57 -9.63 8.10
C TYR A 80 4.35 -8.86 8.59
N ARG A 81 4.61 -7.81 9.37
CA ARG A 81 3.57 -6.96 9.95
C ARG A 81 3.77 -5.52 9.55
N LEU A 82 2.66 -4.80 9.34
CA LEU A 82 2.70 -3.36 9.14
C LEU A 82 3.19 -2.66 10.42
N THR A 83 4.18 -1.79 10.25
CA THR A 83 4.63 -0.87 11.29
C THR A 83 3.65 0.30 11.39
N GLU A 84 3.86 1.24 12.30
CA GLU A 84 3.10 2.50 12.34
C GLU A 84 3.23 3.26 11.02
N THR A 85 4.45 3.39 10.49
CA THR A 85 4.71 3.98 9.17
C THR A 85 3.98 3.23 8.06
N GLY A 86 3.97 1.89 8.11
CA GLY A 86 3.23 1.08 7.14
C GLY A 86 1.72 1.31 7.22
N ARG A 87 1.15 1.41 8.41
CA ARG A 87 -0.28 1.69 8.59
C ARG A 87 -0.67 3.08 8.09
N ALA A 88 0.23 4.05 8.17
CA ALA A 88 0.03 5.39 7.62
C ALA A 88 -0.17 5.41 6.09
N PHE A 89 0.18 4.35 5.39
CA PHE A 89 -0.07 4.20 3.96
C PHE A 89 -1.55 3.91 3.61
N HIS A 90 -2.35 3.49 4.57
CA HIS A 90 -3.74 3.08 4.33
C HIS A 90 -4.57 4.12 3.57
N PRO A 91 -4.54 5.44 3.91
CA PRO A 91 -5.28 6.45 3.14
C PRO A 91 -4.87 6.52 1.66
N VAL A 92 -3.58 6.32 1.35
CA VAL A 92 -3.09 6.28 -0.03
C VAL A 92 -3.70 5.09 -0.77
N LEU A 93 -3.71 3.90 -0.15
CA LEU A 93 -4.30 2.70 -0.72
C LEU A 93 -5.80 2.86 -0.96
N VAL A 94 -6.54 3.45 -0.02
CA VAL A 94 -7.98 3.69 -0.14
C VAL A 94 -8.30 4.61 -1.32
N THR A 95 -7.57 5.72 -1.45
CA THR A 95 -7.76 6.64 -2.57
C THR A 95 -7.32 6.05 -3.90
N LEU A 96 -6.25 5.24 -3.89
CA LEU A 96 -5.80 4.51 -5.07
C LEU A 96 -6.85 3.50 -5.55
N MET A 97 -7.49 2.77 -4.64
CA MET A 97 -8.59 1.84 -4.98
C MET A 97 -9.76 2.57 -5.63
N ALA A 98 -10.19 3.70 -5.08
CA ALA A 98 -11.28 4.49 -5.62
C ALA A 98 -10.94 5.03 -7.02
N TRP A 99 -9.71 5.49 -7.22
CA TRP A 99 -9.26 5.96 -8.52
C TRP A 99 -9.15 4.82 -9.54
N GLY A 100 -8.63 3.66 -9.11
CA GLY A 100 -8.50 2.46 -9.96
C GLY A 100 -9.85 1.98 -10.49
N GLU A 101 -10.87 1.92 -9.65
CA GLU A 101 -12.23 1.54 -10.05
C GLU A 101 -12.84 2.53 -11.05
N LYS A 102 -12.52 3.81 -10.92
CA LYS A 102 -13.00 4.85 -11.83
C LYS A 102 -12.33 4.80 -13.20
N VAL A 103 -11.03 4.51 -13.25
CA VAL A 103 -10.23 4.57 -14.49
C VAL A 103 -10.29 3.25 -15.27
N VAL A 104 -10.29 2.13 -14.56
CA VAL A 104 -10.39 0.79 -15.13
C VAL A 104 -11.47 0.01 -14.37
N PRO A 105 -12.75 0.27 -14.65
CA PRO A 105 -13.84 -0.42 -13.97
C PRO A 105 -13.75 -1.94 -14.16
N CYS A 106 -14.11 -2.68 -13.11
CA CYS A 106 -14.22 -4.13 -13.20
C CYS A 106 -15.50 -4.50 -13.96
N ASP A 107 -15.36 -5.16 -15.10
CA ASP A 107 -16.48 -5.65 -15.93
C ASP A 107 -16.56 -7.19 -15.97
N GLY A 108 -15.74 -7.86 -15.15
CA GLY A 108 -15.70 -9.31 -15.03
C GLY A 108 -16.84 -9.89 -14.18
N GLU A 109 -16.98 -11.22 -14.21
CA GLU A 109 -17.96 -11.96 -13.40
C GLU A 109 -17.62 -11.94 -11.91
N THR A 110 -16.33 -11.79 -11.56
CA THR A 110 -15.90 -11.71 -10.16
C THR A 110 -16.19 -10.33 -9.59
N PRO A 111 -16.91 -10.25 -8.46
CA PRO A 111 -17.16 -8.96 -7.82
C PRO A 111 -15.85 -8.23 -7.47
N PRO A 112 -15.76 -6.91 -7.72
CA PRO A 112 -14.56 -6.14 -7.43
C PRO A 112 -14.27 -6.10 -5.92
N LEU A 113 -13.00 -6.04 -5.57
CA LEU A 113 -12.59 -5.75 -4.20
C LEU A 113 -12.98 -4.30 -3.86
N ARG A 114 -13.77 -4.12 -2.83
CA ARG A 114 -14.22 -2.80 -2.37
C ARG A 114 -14.15 -2.69 -0.87
N LEU A 115 -13.99 -1.48 -0.38
CA LEU A 115 -14.08 -1.17 1.04
C LEU A 115 -15.52 -0.80 1.42
N VAL A 116 -15.96 -1.37 2.53
CA VAL A 116 -17.28 -1.08 3.10
C VAL A 116 -17.11 -0.59 4.53
N SER A 117 -18.01 0.28 4.97
CA SER A 117 -18.05 0.72 6.36
C SER A 117 -18.40 -0.48 7.27
N ARG A 118 -17.65 -0.66 8.34
CA ARG A 118 -17.94 -1.68 9.35
C ARG A 118 -19.25 -1.41 10.09
N ALA A 119 -19.64 -0.14 10.18
CA ALA A 119 -20.85 0.28 10.88
C ALA A 119 -22.11 0.08 10.03
N THR A 120 -22.05 0.33 8.73
CA THR A 120 -23.23 0.36 7.86
C THR A 120 -23.25 -0.73 6.80
N GLY A 121 -22.08 -1.34 6.47
CA GLY A 121 -21.94 -2.26 5.33
C GLY A 121 -21.94 -1.58 3.95
N GLU A 122 -22.13 -0.27 3.90
CA GLU A 122 -22.17 0.48 2.65
C GLU A 122 -20.77 0.75 2.09
N PRO A 123 -20.60 0.85 0.76
CA PRO A 123 -19.35 1.21 0.13
C PRO A 123 -18.80 2.55 0.62
N VAL A 124 -17.49 2.60 0.91
CA VAL A 124 -16.80 3.81 1.32
C VAL A 124 -16.48 4.67 0.10
N ARG A 125 -16.71 5.98 0.22
CA ARG A 125 -16.35 6.98 -0.78
C ARG A 125 -15.28 7.89 -0.17
N PRO A 126 -13.97 7.65 -0.44
CA PRO A 126 -12.90 8.42 0.18
C PRO A 126 -12.81 9.83 -0.38
N VAL A 127 -12.53 10.77 0.50
CA VAL A 127 -12.13 12.15 0.16
C VAL A 127 -10.90 12.51 0.97
N VAL A 128 -10.02 13.34 0.40
CA VAL A 128 -8.86 13.88 1.12
C VAL A 128 -9.25 15.27 1.64
N VAL A 129 -9.04 15.49 2.93
CA VAL A 129 -9.38 16.75 3.58
C VAL A 129 -8.15 17.37 4.24
N ASP A 130 -8.12 18.68 4.33
CA ASP A 130 -7.15 19.40 5.16
C ASP A 130 -7.54 19.22 6.64
N GLU A 131 -6.65 18.65 7.43
CA GLU A 131 -6.88 18.41 8.85
C GLU A 131 -7.18 19.70 9.63
N ALA A 132 -6.54 20.81 9.25
CA ALA A 132 -6.72 22.09 9.94
C ALA A 132 -8.10 22.73 9.70
N THR A 133 -8.68 22.54 8.53
CA THR A 133 -9.94 23.18 8.13
C THR A 133 -11.09 22.21 7.97
N GLY A 134 -10.81 20.92 7.79
CA GLY A 134 -11.81 19.92 7.44
C GLY A 134 -12.32 20.02 6.00
N GLU A 135 -11.80 20.93 5.20
CA GLU A 135 -12.22 21.11 3.81
C GLU A 135 -11.58 20.09 2.87
N PRO A 136 -12.32 19.62 1.84
CA PRO A 136 -11.74 18.76 0.82
C PRO A 136 -10.60 19.44 0.08
N ILE A 137 -9.51 18.69 -0.14
CA ILE A 137 -8.37 19.14 -0.93
C ILE A 137 -8.64 18.83 -2.40
N THR A 138 -8.58 19.86 -3.25
CA THR A 138 -8.77 19.78 -4.70
C THR A 138 -7.64 20.51 -5.42
N PRO A 139 -7.40 20.24 -6.72
CA PRO A 139 -6.39 20.99 -7.48
C PRO A 139 -6.63 22.50 -7.55
N SER A 140 -7.86 22.95 -7.31
CA SER A 140 -8.22 24.36 -7.38
C SER A 140 -7.98 25.13 -6.09
N ASN A 141 -7.90 24.46 -4.92
CA ASN A 141 -7.75 25.16 -3.64
C ASN A 141 -6.39 24.94 -2.96
N VAL A 142 -5.49 24.18 -3.61
CA VAL A 142 -4.11 24.00 -3.14
C VAL A 142 -3.11 24.26 -4.28
N ARG A 143 -1.90 24.61 -3.91
CA ARG A 143 -0.78 24.75 -4.84
C ARG A 143 0.48 24.13 -4.26
N ALA A 144 1.34 23.62 -5.13
CA ALA A 144 2.68 23.21 -4.72
C ALA A 144 3.55 24.49 -4.54
N GLU A 145 4.35 24.50 -3.49
CA GLU A 145 5.30 25.57 -3.19
C GLU A 145 6.67 24.96 -2.89
N ARG A 146 7.75 25.63 -3.32
CA ARG A 146 9.15 25.23 -3.06
C ARG A 146 9.79 26.21 -2.10
#